data_a5af674fc604f417f26a2473bae044a3
#
_entry.id   a5af674fc604f417f26a2473bae044a3
#
_cell.length_a   1.000
_cell.length_b   1.000
_cell.length_c   1.000
_cell.angle_alpha   90.00
_cell.angle_beta   90.00
_cell.angle_gamma   90.00
#
_symmetry.space_group_name_H-M   'P 1'
#
loop_
_entity.id
_entity.type
_entity.pdbx_description
1 polymer ?
#
loop_
_entity_poly.entity_id
_entity_poly.type
_entity_poly.pdbx_seq_one_letter_code
_entity_poly.pdbx_strand_id
1 'polypeptide(L)'
;KVLVIHYTADNFDVSLATLTDKEVSSHYLIPEQPPRYQHKPRIWQLVPEEDLAWHAGVSYWRGSTRINDTSIGIELENRGWQKTVGVKSFTPFHPEQIAALIPLARDIIARYHIAPQNVVAHADIAPQRKDDPGPLFPWQQLAQQGIGAWPDEQRVAFYLNGRPASE
;
A
#
# COMPACT_ATOMS: atom_id res chain seq x y z
N LYS A 1 -15.41 1.83 -1.73
CA LYS A 1 -14.37 0.82 -1.50
C LYS A 1 -13.03 1.49 -1.26
N VAL A 2 -12.17 0.90 -0.48
CA VAL A 2 -10.86 1.42 -0.11
C VAL A 2 -9.78 0.51 -0.69
N LEU A 3 -8.70 1.08 -1.19
CA LEU A 3 -7.51 0.34 -1.60
C LEU A 3 -6.40 0.60 -0.57
N VAL A 4 -5.93 -0.45 0.09
CA VAL A 4 -4.92 -0.36 1.14
C VAL A 4 -3.61 -0.95 0.66
N ILE A 5 -2.54 -0.17 0.76
CA ILE A 5 -1.20 -0.55 0.35
C ILE A 5 -0.36 -0.93 1.56
N HIS A 6 0.32 -2.08 1.45
CA HIS A 6 1.15 -2.67 2.50
C HIS A 6 2.53 -3.02 1.98
N TYR A 7 3.52 -3.12 2.87
CA TYR A 7 4.70 -3.94 2.61
C TYR A 7 4.69 -5.17 3.53
N THR A 8 5.35 -6.24 3.08
CA THR A 8 5.32 -7.52 3.79
C THR A 8 6.24 -7.59 4.99
N ALA A 9 7.28 -6.75 5.03
CA ALA A 9 8.36 -6.77 6.01
C ALA A 9 9.16 -8.09 6.03
N ASP A 10 9.11 -8.85 4.93
CA ASP A 10 9.76 -10.15 4.82
C ASP A 10 10.10 -10.46 3.36
N ASN A 11 10.78 -11.59 3.12
CA ASN A 11 11.04 -12.07 1.77
C ASN A 11 9.79 -12.70 1.14
N PHE A 12 9.85 -13.02 -0.16
CA PHE A 12 8.70 -13.51 -0.92
C PHE A 12 8.15 -14.84 -0.38
N ASP A 13 9.03 -15.81 -0.11
CA ASP A 13 8.59 -17.15 0.30
C ASP A 13 7.89 -17.11 1.67
N VAL A 14 8.44 -16.39 2.62
CA VAL A 14 7.83 -16.20 3.94
C VAL A 14 6.54 -15.40 3.82
N SER A 15 6.53 -14.35 3.00
CA SER A 15 5.34 -13.53 2.75
C SER A 15 4.22 -14.34 2.14
N LEU A 16 4.51 -15.16 1.13
CA LEU A 16 3.53 -16.01 0.49
C LEU A 16 2.95 -17.03 1.48
N ALA A 17 3.80 -17.66 2.28
CA ALA A 17 3.36 -18.62 3.29
C ALA A 17 2.46 -17.95 4.35
N THR A 18 2.85 -16.77 4.83
CA THR A 18 2.10 -16.01 5.84
C THR A 18 0.74 -15.57 5.31
N LEU A 19 0.69 -15.02 4.09
CA LEU A 19 -0.53 -14.46 3.49
C LEU A 19 -1.50 -15.52 2.98
N THR A 20 -1.09 -16.77 2.90
CA THR A 20 -1.94 -17.91 2.55
C THR A 20 -2.33 -18.76 3.76
N ASP A 21 -1.90 -18.37 4.95
CA ASP A 21 -2.31 -19.00 6.22
C ASP A 21 -3.63 -18.39 6.72
N LYS A 22 -4.10 -18.88 7.87
CA LYS A 22 -5.43 -18.58 8.41
C LYS A 22 -5.54 -17.23 9.12
N GLU A 23 -4.44 -16.66 9.58
CA GLU A 23 -4.47 -15.49 10.46
C GLU A 23 -4.47 -14.15 9.70
N VAL A 24 -3.70 -14.09 8.61
CA VAL A 24 -3.60 -12.89 7.78
C VAL A 24 -3.66 -13.26 6.30
N SER A 25 -4.19 -12.36 5.49
CA SER A 25 -4.28 -12.56 4.03
C SER A 25 -4.36 -11.22 3.33
N SER A 26 -4.04 -11.21 2.04
CA SER A 26 -4.27 -10.06 1.16
C SER A 26 -4.82 -10.53 -0.16
N HIS A 27 -5.41 -9.62 -0.93
CA HIS A 27 -5.92 -9.95 -2.26
C HIS A 27 -4.78 -10.17 -3.25
N TYR A 28 -3.74 -9.34 -3.17
CA TYR A 28 -2.60 -9.39 -4.11
C TYR A 28 -1.27 -9.32 -3.37
N LEU A 29 -0.28 -10.00 -3.95
CA LEU A 29 1.12 -9.94 -3.53
C LEU A 29 1.99 -9.68 -4.76
N ILE A 30 2.78 -8.60 -4.71
CA ILE A 30 3.69 -8.22 -5.79
C ILE A 30 5.13 -8.47 -5.31
N PRO A 31 5.90 -9.33 -6.00
CA PRO A 31 7.30 -9.56 -5.68
C PRO A 31 8.15 -8.29 -5.82
N GLU A 32 9.24 -8.23 -5.10
CA GLU A 32 10.24 -7.16 -5.19
C GLU A 32 10.76 -6.97 -6.61
N GLN A 33 11.04 -8.08 -7.28
CA GLN A 33 11.41 -8.13 -8.70
C GLN A 33 10.46 -9.10 -9.40
N PRO A 34 9.31 -8.62 -9.91
CA PRO A 34 8.31 -9.53 -10.47
C PRO A 34 8.88 -10.31 -11.64
N PRO A 35 8.81 -11.66 -11.59
CA PRO A 35 9.20 -12.46 -12.75
C PRO A 35 8.28 -12.17 -13.92
N ARG A 36 8.81 -12.26 -15.13
CA ARG A 36 8.03 -12.01 -16.34
C ARG A 36 7.43 -13.30 -16.87
N TYR A 37 6.17 -13.24 -17.22
CA TYR A 37 5.47 -14.29 -17.94
C TYR A 37 4.77 -13.65 -19.15
N GLN A 38 5.09 -14.14 -20.35
CA GLN A 38 4.60 -13.59 -21.62
C GLN A 38 4.79 -12.05 -21.71
N HIS A 39 5.99 -11.59 -21.35
CA HIS A 39 6.43 -10.18 -21.34
C HIS A 39 5.70 -9.28 -20.33
N LYS A 40 4.88 -9.83 -19.45
CA LYS A 40 4.19 -9.08 -18.40
C LYS A 40 4.73 -9.44 -17.01
N PRO A 41 4.78 -8.48 -16.07
CA PRO A 41 5.17 -8.79 -14.70
C PRO A 41 4.13 -9.71 -14.05
N ARG A 42 4.61 -10.71 -13.31
CA ARG A 42 3.75 -11.67 -12.62
C ARG A 42 3.39 -11.17 -11.23
N ILE A 43 2.09 -11.11 -10.95
CA ILE A 43 1.52 -10.73 -9.65
C ILE A 43 0.72 -11.92 -9.14
N TRP A 44 0.78 -12.19 -7.83
CA TRP A 44 -0.01 -13.25 -7.21
C TRP A 44 -1.33 -12.70 -6.70
N GLN A 45 -2.43 -13.30 -7.13
CA GLN A 45 -3.75 -13.10 -6.52
C GLN A 45 -3.98 -14.23 -5.52
N LEU A 46 -4.10 -13.87 -4.23
CA LEU A 46 -4.21 -14.83 -3.14
C LEU A 46 -5.64 -15.01 -2.65
N VAL A 47 -6.43 -13.95 -2.71
CA VAL A 47 -7.85 -13.94 -2.36
C VAL A 47 -8.61 -13.25 -3.49
N PRO A 48 -9.74 -13.82 -3.97
CA PRO A 48 -10.60 -13.11 -4.92
C PRO A 48 -11.07 -11.77 -4.37
N GLU A 49 -11.23 -10.77 -5.23
CA GLU A 49 -11.59 -9.41 -4.78
C GLU A 49 -12.97 -9.32 -4.14
N GLU A 50 -13.88 -10.20 -4.49
CA GLU A 50 -15.21 -10.31 -3.90
C GLU A 50 -15.21 -10.92 -2.50
N ASP A 51 -14.12 -11.56 -2.13
CA ASP A 51 -13.98 -12.18 -0.81
C ASP A 51 -13.22 -11.26 0.15
N LEU A 52 -13.44 -11.46 1.44
CA LEU A 52 -12.78 -10.70 2.49
C LEU A 52 -11.37 -11.24 2.71
N ALA A 53 -10.38 -10.34 2.73
CA ALA A 53 -9.02 -10.66 3.14
C ALA A 53 -8.68 -9.99 4.47
N TRP A 54 -7.90 -10.68 5.30
CA TRP A 54 -7.54 -10.25 6.64
C TRP A 54 -6.22 -9.43 6.61
N HIS A 55 -6.26 -8.19 6.07
CA HIS A 55 -5.05 -7.39 5.88
C HIS A 55 -5.01 -6.11 6.72
N ALA A 56 -6.15 -5.57 7.14
CA ALA A 56 -6.20 -4.27 7.80
C ALA A 56 -5.99 -4.35 9.32
N GLY A 57 -6.49 -5.41 9.96
CA GLY A 57 -6.48 -5.51 11.41
C GLY A 57 -7.32 -4.44 12.08
N VAL A 58 -7.01 -4.12 13.33
CA VAL A 58 -7.66 -3.01 14.06
C VAL A 58 -7.28 -1.70 13.39
N SER A 59 -8.27 -1.01 12.82
CA SER A 59 -8.08 0.13 11.94
C SER A 59 -9.30 1.03 11.90
N TYR A 60 -9.11 2.24 11.36
CA TYR A 60 -10.19 3.22 11.20
C TYR A 60 -9.92 4.08 9.96
N TRP A 61 -10.94 4.28 9.15
CA TRP A 61 -10.89 5.20 8.03
C TRP A 61 -12.27 5.80 7.76
N ARG A 62 -12.36 7.12 7.79
CA ARG A 62 -13.54 7.91 7.38
C ARG A 62 -14.85 7.36 7.94
N GLY A 63 -14.88 7.11 9.24
CA GLY A 63 -16.08 6.65 9.95
C GLY A 63 -16.28 5.14 10.01
N SER A 64 -15.36 4.33 9.43
CA SER A 64 -15.46 2.86 9.44
C SER A 64 -14.32 2.23 10.22
N THR A 65 -14.63 1.20 11.00
CA THR A 65 -13.66 0.33 11.69
C THR A 65 -13.57 -1.06 11.06
N ARG A 66 -14.42 -1.36 10.07
CA ARG A 66 -14.49 -2.67 9.40
C ARG A 66 -13.84 -2.59 8.02
N ILE A 67 -12.57 -2.21 7.99
CA ILE A 67 -11.87 -1.93 6.73
C ILE A 67 -11.70 -3.18 5.89
N ASN A 68 -11.47 -4.37 6.50
CA ASN A 68 -11.41 -5.62 5.74
C ASN A 68 -12.68 -5.88 4.91
N ASP A 69 -13.84 -5.47 5.41
CA ASP A 69 -15.13 -5.69 4.73
C ASP A 69 -15.30 -4.80 3.48
N THR A 70 -14.60 -3.68 3.41
CA THR A 70 -14.83 -2.62 2.42
C THR A 70 -13.59 -2.32 1.58
N SER A 71 -12.54 -3.12 1.66
CA SER A 71 -11.25 -2.82 1.03
C SER A 71 -10.70 -3.94 0.18
N ILE A 72 -9.74 -3.57 -0.67
CA ILE A 72 -8.82 -4.47 -1.33
C ILE A 72 -7.43 -4.18 -0.79
N GLY A 73 -6.69 -5.20 -0.37
CA GLY A 73 -5.33 -5.10 0.14
C GLY A 73 -4.31 -5.59 -0.88
N ILE A 74 -3.30 -4.77 -1.14
CA ILE A 74 -2.12 -5.12 -1.95
C ILE A 74 -0.90 -5.13 -1.06
N GLU A 75 -0.20 -6.25 -1.02
CA GLU A 75 1.08 -6.40 -0.35
C GLU A 75 2.23 -6.31 -1.35
N LEU A 76 3.22 -5.52 -1.00
CA LEU A 76 4.47 -5.39 -1.75
C LEU A 76 5.58 -6.10 -0.98
N GLU A 77 6.25 -7.05 -1.60
CA GLU A 77 7.42 -7.67 -0.98
C GLU A 77 8.49 -6.59 -0.75
N ASN A 78 8.82 -6.34 0.52
CA ASN A 78 9.80 -5.35 0.93
C ASN A 78 10.18 -5.64 2.38
N ARG A 79 11.45 -5.52 2.71
CA ARG A 79 11.96 -5.84 4.06
C ARG A 79 11.45 -4.89 5.15
N GLY A 80 10.82 -3.78 4.77
CA GLY A 80 10.32 -2.80 5.72
C GLY A 80 11.44 -1.91 6.26
N TRP A 81 11.52 -1.78 7.59
CA TRP A 81 12.54 -0.95 8.20
C TRP A 81 13.48 -1.78 9.07
N GLN A 82 14.70 -1.27 9.22
CA GLN A 82 15.71 -1.78 10.14
C GLN A 82 16.18 -0.64 11.03
N LYS A 83 16.56 -0.99 12.27
CA LYS A 83 17.12 -0.02 13.20
C LYS A 83 18.62 0.08 13.01
N THR A 84 19.08 1.25 12.57
CA THR A 84 20.51 1.53 12.41
C THR A 84 20.85 2.72 13.30
N VAL A 85 21.73 2.48 14.32
CA VAL A 85 22.15 3.53 15.30
C VAL A 85 20.93 4.23 15.94
N GLY A 86 19.89 3.44 16.31
CA GLY A 86 18.69 3.98 16.95
C GLY A 86 17.67 4.65 16.03
N VAL A 87 17.94 4.72 14.72
CA VAL A 87 17.08 5.34 13.73
C VAL A 87 16.46 4.26 12.82
N LYS A 88 15.16 4.38 12.51
CA LYS A 88 14.50 3.52 11.53
C LYS A 88 15.00 3.88 10.13
N SER A 89 15.52 2.89 9.42
CA SER A 89 15.92 2.99 8.01
C SER A 89 15.01 2.11 7.16
N PHE A 90 14.25 2.73 6.27
CA PHE A 90 13.29 2.03 5.41
C PHE A 90 13.97 1.54 4.13
N THR A 91 13.45 0.43 3.59
CA THR A 91 13.96 -0.18 2.36
C THR A 91 13.28 0.46 1.15
N PRO A 92 14.04 0.95 0.16
CA PRO A 92 13.48 1.47 -1.08
C PRO A 92 12.71 0.41 -1.86
N PHE A 93 11.71 0.85 -2.64
CA PHE A 93 10.98 -0.02 -3.56
C PHE A 93 11.69 -0.09 -4.92
N HIS A 94 11.72 -1.29 -5.50
CA HIS A 94 12.28 -1.47 -6.85
C HIS A 94 11.38 -0.84 -7.91
N PRO A 95 11.94 -0.18 -8.93
CA PRO A 95 11.14 0.41 -10.02
C PRO A 95 10.24 -0.60 -10.73
N GLU A 96 10.71 -1.85 -10.89
CA GLU A 96 9.94 -2.92 -11.53
C GLU A 96 8.70 -3.31 -10.71
N GLN A 97 8.81 -3.29 -9.39
CA GLN A 97 7.68 -3.56 -8.50
C GLN A 97 6.62 -2.48 -8.62
N ILE A 98 7.02 -1.22 -8.59
CA ILE A 98 6.12 -0.08 -8.77
C ILE A 98 5.51 -0.08 -10.17
N ALA A 99 6.28 -0.41 -11.21
CA ALA A 99 5.77 -0.54 -12.58
C ALA A 99 4.71 -1.64 -12.70
N ALA A 100 4.81 -2.72 -11.92
CA ALA A 100 3.80 -3.77 -11.86
C ALA A 100 2.55 -3.33 -11.08
N LEU A 101 2.74 -2.56 -10.00
CA LEU A 101 1.64 -2.06 -9.17
C LEU A 101 0.71 -1.10 -9.94
N ILE A 102 1.27 -0.21 -10.75
CA ILE A 102 0.52 0.88 -11.40
C ILE A 102 -0.67 0.36 -12.22
N PRO A 103 -0.51 -0.57 -13.19
CA PRO A 103 -1.66 -1.06 -13.96
C PRO A 103 -2.69 -1.79 -13.09
N LEU A 104 -2.27 -2.56 -12.11
CA LEU A 104 -3.16 -3.26 -11.20
C LEU A 104 -4.00 -2.28 -10.38
N ALA A 105 -3.36 -1.30 -9.77
CA ALA A 105 -4.04 -0.31 -8.94
C ALA A 105 -5.02 0.54 -9.77
N ARG A 106 -4.62 0.98 -10.97
CA ARG A 106 -5.49 1.74 -11.87
C ARG A 106 -6.72 0.94 -12.28
N ASP A 107 -6.57 -0.34 -12.57
CA ASP A 107 -7.67 -1.23 -12.93
C ASP A 107 -8.66 -1.41 -11.76
N ILE A 108 -8.16 -1.65 -10.56
CA ILE A 108 -8.97 -1.77 -9.35
C ILE A 108 -9.74 -0.47 -9.08
N ILE A 109 -9.06 0.67 -9.14
CA ILE A 109 -9.66 1.99 -8.92
C ILE A 109 -10.78 2.24 -9.92
N ALA A 110 -10.57 1.93 -11.19
CA ALA A 110 -11.56 2.13 -12.24
C ALA A 110 -12.79 1.23 -12.06
N ARG A 111 -12.59 -0.05 -11.74
CA ARG A 111 -13.69 -1.02 -11.59
C ARG A 111 -14.57 -0.75 -10.37
N TYR A 112 -13.99 -0.26 -9.28
CA TYR A 112 -14.72 0.01 -8.03
C TYR A 112 -15.01 1.50 -7.81
N HIS A 113 -14.63 2.36 -8.74
CA HIS A 113 -14.79 3.82 -8.63
C HIS A 113 -14.21 4.37 -7.32
N ILE A 114 -12.97 3.98 -7.00
CA ILE A 114 -12.31 4.38 -5.77
C ILE A 114 -11.86 5.83 -5.86
N ALA A 115 -12.32 6.67 -4.95
CA ALA A 115 -11.88 8.06 -4.89
C ALA A 115 -10.40 8.15 -4.49
N PRO A 116 -9.65 9.18 -4.99
CA PRO A 116 -8.21 9.30 -4.69
C PRO A 116 -7.87 9.26 -3.20
N GLN A 117 -8.70 9.86 -2.35
CA GLN A 117 -8.50 9.87 -0.90
C GLN A 117 -8.74 8.51 -0.23
N ASN A 118 -9.28 7.53 -0.95
CA ASN A 118 -9.52 6.17 -0.47
C ASN A 118 -8.48 5.17 -0.96
N VAL A 119 -7.38 5.63 -1.55
CA VAL A 119 -6.16 4.86 -1.77
C VAL A 119 -5.19 5.24 -0.66
N VAL A 120 -4.98 4.34 0.28
CA VAL A 120 -4.38 4.67 1.58
C VAL A 120 -3.26 3.71 1.95
N ALA A 121 -2.38 4.17 2.84
CA ALA A 121 -1.40 3.34 3.52
C ALA A 121 -2.05 2.57 4.66
N HIS A 122 -1.48 1.41 5.03
CA HIS A 122 -1.84 0.75 6.28
C HIS A 122 -1.62 1.70 7.46
N ALA A 123 -0.53 2.48 7.43
CA ALA A 123 -0.25 3.51 8.43
C ALA A 123 -1.33 4.60 8.52
N ASP A 124 -2.03 4.91 7.44
CA ASP A 124 -3.12 5.89 7.46
C ASP A 124 -4.34 5.40 8.25
N ILE A 125 -4.64 4.12 8.17
CA ILE A 125 -5.79 3.51 8.83
C ILE A 125 -5.48 2.93 10.22
N ALA A 126 -4.20 2.78 10.55
CA ALA A 126 -3.73 2.28 11.84
C ALA A 126 -2.43 2.98 12.26
N PRO A 127 -2.42 4.33 12.41
CA PRO A 127 -1.19 5.11 12.56
C PRO A 127 -0.40 4.80 13.84
N GLN A 128 -1.09 4.34 14.89
CA GLN A 128 -0.44 3.99 16.16
C GLN A 128 0.22 2.62 16.15
N ARG A 129 -0.06 1.79 15.13
CA ARG A 129 0.29 0.38 15.10
C ARG A 129 1.13 -0.01 13.89
N LYS A 130 1.00 0.71 12.77
CA LYS A 130 1.59 0.35 11.48
C LYS A 130 2.39 1.49 10.85
N ASP A 131 3.46 1.13 10.16
CA ASP A 131 4.31 2.05 9.41
C ASP A 131 4.20 1.86 7.89
N ASP A 132 3.72 0.69 7.44
CA ASP A 132 3.72 0.33 6.02
C ASP A 132 2.74 1.18 5.19
N PRO A 133 3.04 1.45 3.92
CA PRO A 133 4.21 1.04 3.16
C PRO A 133 5.46 1.91 3.39
N GLY A 134 5.48 2.79 4.40
CA GLY A 134 6.62 3.60 4.79
C GLY A 134 6.83 4.86 3.94
N PRO A 135 7.77 5.71 4.35
CA PRO A 135 7.99 7.02 3.73
C PRO A 135 8.65 6.97 2.35
N LEU A 136 9.23 5.82 1.97
CA LEU A 136 9.86 5.65 0.66
C LEU A 136 8.90 5.15 -0.42
N PHE A 137 7.64 4.88 -0.07
CA PHE A 137 6.63 4.53 -1.05
C PHE A 137 6.32 5.77 -1.92
N PRO A 138 6.32 5.64 -3.26
CA PRO A 138 6.31 6.79 -4.16
C PRO A 138 4.90 7.35 -4.40
N TRP A 139 4.25 7.88 -3.36
CA TRP A 139 2.89 8.40 -3.44
C TRP A 139 2.70 9.50 -4.48
N GLN A 140 3.67 10.43 -4.58
CA GLN A 140 3.59 11.52 -5.54
C GLN A 140 3.61 11.01 -6.98
N GLN A 141 4.52 10.07 -7.29
CA GLN A 141 4.59 9.43 -8.59
C GLN A 141 3.28 8.72 -8.94
N LEU A 142 2.69 8.00 -7.98
CA LEU A 142 1.44 7.29 -8.18
C LEU A 142 0.25 8.24 -8.38
N ALA A 143 0.21 9.35 -7.67
CA ALA A 143 -0.81 10.37 -7.86
C ALA A 143 -0.78 10.97 -9.29
N GLN A 144 0.41 11.13 -9.86
CA GLN A 144 0.58 11.55 -11.27
C GLN A 144 0.02 10.53 -12.26
N GLN A 145 -0.12 9.26 -11.85
CA GLN A 145 -0.71 8.17 -12.64
C GLN A 145 -2.20 7.95 -12.31
N GLY A 146 -2.83 8.85 -11.56
CA GLY A 146 -4.22 8.73 -11.16
C GLY A 146 -4.46 7.78 -9.98
N ILE A 147 -3.42 7.45 -9.21
CA ILE A 147 -3.49 6.53 -8.09
C ILE A 147 -3.27 7.31 -6.79
N GLY A 148 -4.34 7.49 -6.01
CA GLY A 148 -4.27 8.18 -4.74
C GLY A 148 -4.26 9.71 -4.87
N ALA A 149 -4.17 10.37 -3.73
CA ALA A 149 -4.16 11.82 -3.61
C ALA A 149 -2.77 12.30 -3.18
N TRP A 150 -2.35 13.42 -3.74
CA TRP A 150 -1.14 14.12 -3.32
C TRP A 150 -1.50 15.59 -3.13
N PRO A 151 -1.15 16.22 -2.01
CA PRO A 151 -1.49 17.62 -1.75
C PRO A 151 -0.85 18.54 -2.78
N ASP A 152 -1.58 19.57 -3.21
CA ASP A 152 -1.03 20.66 -3.98
C ASP A 152 -0.05 21.44 -3.08
N GLU A 153 1.23 21.41 -3.42
CA GLU A 153 2.29 22.01 -2.60
C GLU A 153 2.10 23.53 -2.43
N GLN A 154 1.57 24.20 -3.43
CA GLN A 154 1.30 25.65 -3.35
C GLN A 154 0.16 25.93 -2.37
N ARG A 155 -0.90 25.13 -2.39
CA ARG A 155 -2.01 25.24 -1.44
C ARG A 155 -1.56 24.93 -0.02
N VAL A 156 -0.78 23.86 0.17
CA VAL A 156 -0.22 23.50 1.47
C VAL A 156 0.64 24.63 2.00
N ALA A 157 1.54 25.19 1.20
CA ALA A 157 2.38 26.33 1.58
C ALA A 157 1.53 27.55 1.95
N PHE A 158 0.46 27.82 1.21
CA PHE A 158 -0.45 28.92 1.51
C PHE A 158 -1.13 28.77 2.88
N TYR A 159 -1.69 27.58 3.15
CA TYR A 159 -2.37 27.32 4.44
C TYR A 159 -1.43 27.28 5.62
N LEU A 160 -0.20 26.80 5.45
CA LEU A 160 0.80 26.76 6.50
C LEU A 160 1.44 28.12 6.76
N ASN A 161 1.36 29.04 5.81
CA ASN A 161 1.95 30.40 5.90
C ASN A 161 3.40 30.36 6.39
N GLY A 162 4.23 29.49 5.77
CA GLY A 162 5.64 29.31 6.11
C GLY A 162 5.90 28.50 7.39
N ARG A 163 4.88 28.02 8.08
CA ARG A 163 5.03 27.14 9.23
C ARG A 163 5.20 25.68 8.76
N PRO A 164 6.01 24.86 9.46
CA PRO A 164 6.08 23.44 9.14
C PRO A 164 4.74 22.76 9.42
N ALA A 165 4.44 21.71 8.64
CA ALA A 165 3.30 20.86 8.94
C ALA A 165 3.55 20.19 10.30
N SER A 166 2.55 20.17 11.16
CA SER A 166 2.61 19.38 12.39
C SER A 166 2.62 17.91 12.00
N GLU A 167 3.57 17.16 12.53
CA GLU A 167 3.67 15.71 12.36
C GLU A 167 2.45 14.98 12.93
#